data_6b5f621f9832a5678dc04cdf442b0fe6
#
_entry.id   6b5f621f9832a5678dc04cdf442b0fe6
#
_cell.length_a   1.000
_cell.length_b   1.000
_cell.length_c   1.000
_cell.angle_alpha   90.00
_cell.angle_beta   90.00
_cell.angle_gamma   90.00
#
_symmetry.space_group_name_H-M   'P 1'
#
loop_
_entity.id
_entity.type
_entity.pdbx_description
1 polymer ?
#
loop_
_entity_poly.entity_id
_entity_poly.type
_entity_poly.pdbx_seq_one_letter_code
_entity_poly.pdbx_strand_id
1 'polypeptide(L)'
;MPVRLPRALLLILAFALTLAACSRIDLAYRNLDRLVPWSLGDYLDMNRQQKALLDERLKGHLAWHCKTQLPGYLDWLDKVRLMVANQGVTDQALQQRTAEARQAIGRVAEEITPSATELLRGMSDAQVGEMRKAFSDDIAERQKEYVDTPLPKQIQARATRMEKRLTPWLGELNARQRLRVMTWSQALGDQNSEWIANRQAWQQQLLLAMEQRHSPAFEPRLAQLLQRKESLWSPAYRMAFENTELQARSLLVDLMQQSSPAQRQFLLDRLAKVRRDFSELKCLKG
;
A
#
# COMPACT_ATOMS: atom_id res chain seq x y z
N MET A 1 -20.76 -10.85 43.33
CA MET A 1 -21.45 -11.89 42.51
C MET A 1 -20.82 -11.90 41.12
N PRO A 2 -20.12 -12.97 40.69
CA PRO A 2 -19.58 -13.03 39.35
C PRO A 2 -20.70 -13.37 38.37
N VAL A 3 -20.91 -12.44 37.41
CA VAL A 3 -21.84 -12.66 36.30
C VAL A 3 -21.26 -13.77 35.40
N ARG A 4 -21.85 -14.96 35.46
CA ARG A 4 -21.55 -16.06 34.54
C ARG A 4 -22.14 -15.70 33.18
N LEU A 5 -21.33 -15.18 32.25
CA LEU A 5 -21.74 -15.07 30.85
C LEU A 5 -22.12 -16.47 30.32
N PRO A 6 -23.29 -16.62 29.67
CA PRO A 6 -23.70 -17.91 29.14
C PRO A 6 -22.69 -18.37 28.07
N ARG A 7 -22.29 -19.64 28.15
CA ARG A 7 -21.34 -20.27 27.19
C ARG A 7 -21.71 -20.05 25.73
N ALA A 8 -23.00 -19.88 25.43
CA ALA A 8 -23.50 -19.53 24.10
C ALA A 8 -22.98 -18.14 23.62
N LEU A 9 -22.88 -17.14 24.52
CA LEU A 9 -22.39 -15.79 24.17
C LEU A 9 -20.88 -15.80 23.89
N LEU A 10 -20.11 -16.62 24.63
CA LEU A 10 -18.68 -16.83 24.35
C LEU A 10 -18.45 -17.57 23.03
N LEU A 11 -19.28 -18.54 22.68
CA LEU A 11 -19.20 -19.23 21.38
C LEU A 11 -19.60 -18.31 20.22
N ILE A 12 -20.62 -17.47 20.39
CA ILE A 12 -21.03 -16.47 19.39
C ILE A 12 -19.93 -15.40 19.23
N LEU A 13 -19.30 -14.95 20.31
CA LEU A 13 -18.19 -14.00 20.26
C LEU A 13 -16.94 -14.61 19.62
N ALA A 14 -16.62 -15.87 19.93
CA ALA A 14 -15.52 -16.62 19.28
C ALA A 14 -15.80 -16.86 17.81
N PHE A 15 -17.05 -17.19 17.43
CA PHE A 15 -17.48 -17.36 16.05
C PHE A 15 -17.47 -16.02 15.29
N ALA A 16 -17.90 -14.92 15.90
CA ALA A 16 -17.83 -13.58 15.34
C ALA A 16 -16.37 -13.11 15.14
N LEU A 17 -15.46 -13.44 16.06
CA LEU A 17 -14.03 -13.13 15.96
C LEU A 17 -13.34 -13.97 14.87
N THR A 18 -13.76 -15.20 14.62
CA THR A 18 -13.24 -16.03 13.50
C THR A 18 -13.76 -15.55 12.14
N LEU A 19 -14.98 -15.01 12.07
CA LEU A 19 -15.50 -14.36 10.86
C LEU A 19 -14.82 -13.01 10.56
N ALA A 20 -14.42 -12.25 11.58
CA ALA A 20 -13.77 -10.94 11.43
C ALA A 20 -12.35 -11.02 10.82
N ALA A 21 -11.66 -12.17 10.91
CA ALA A 21 -10.34 -12.35 10.28
C ALA A 21 -10.42 -12.55 8.75
N CYS A 22 -11.61 -12.77 8.19
CA CYS A 22 -11.80 -13.30 6.85
C CYS A 22 -12.08 -12.27 5.74
N SER A 23 -12.32 -10.98 6.04
CA SER A 23 -12.88 -10.06 5.04
C SER A 23 -12.19 -8.71 4.90
N ARG A 24 -11.00 -8.53 5.45
CA ARG A 24 -10.37 -7.19 5.46
C ARG A 24 -10.08 -6.65 4.07
N ILE A 25 -9.63 -7.50 3.14
CA ILE A 25 -9.32 -7.06 1.77
C ILE A 25 -10.62 -6.83 0.99
N ASP A 26 -11.58 -7.77 1.06
CA ASP A 26 -12.90 -7.62 0.46
C ASP A 26 -13.64 -6.41 1.05
N LEU A 27 -13.63 -6.28 2.37
CA LEU A 27 -14.23 -5.13 3.04
C LEU A 27 -13.58 -3.81 2.62
N ALA A 28 -12.24 -3.74 2.54
CA ALA A 28 -11.53 -2.55 2.08
C ALA A 28 -11.89 -2.23 0.63
N TYR A 29 -11.88 -3.23 -0.26
CA TYR A 29 -12.22 -3.02 -1.67
C TYR A 29 -13.67 -2.52 -1.85
N ARG A 30 -14.63 -3.09 -1.13
CA ARG A 30 -16.05 -2.66 -1.17
C ARG A 30 -16.31 -1.28 -0.60
N ASN A 31 -15.37 -0.75 0.20
CA ASN A 31 -15.48 0.57 0.80
C ASN A 31 -14.47 1.59 0.23
N LEU A 32 -13.85 1.30 -0.92
CA LEU A 32 -12.94 2.26 -1.56
C LEU A 32 -13.62 3.58 -1.92
N ASP A 33 -14.92 3.55 -2.22
CA ASP A 33 -15.75 4.72 -2.44
C ASP A 33 -15.82 5.68 -1.23
N ARG A 34 -15.57 5.17 -0.02
CA ARG A 34 -15.50 5.95 1.23
C ARG A 34 -14.08 6.20 1.69
N LEU A 35 -13.20 5.18 1.55
CA LEU A 35 -11.82 5.27 2.03
C LEU A 35 -10.99 6.26 1.21
N VAL A 36 -11.21 6.32 -0.11
CA VAL A 36 -10.47 7.26 -0.97
C VAL A 36 -10.83 8.72 -0.66
N PRO A 37 -12.11 9.14 -0.63
CA PRO A 37 -12.47 10.50 -0.24
C PRO A 37 -12.02 10.86 1.18
N TRP A 38 -12.11 9.93 2.14
CA TRP A 38 -11.64 10.15 3.49
C TRP A 38 -10.14 10.41 3.54
N SER A 39 -9.33 9.57 2.89
CA SER A 39 -7.86 9.74 2.83
C SER A 39 -7.43 11.00 2.08
N LEU A 40 -8.17 11.42 1.05
CA LEU A 40 -7.90 12.67 0.35
C LEU A 40 -8.30 13.89 1.18
N GLY A 41 -9.28 13.75 2.07
CA GLY A 41 -9.73 14.81 2.97
C GLY A 41 -8.65 15.34 3.91
N ASP A 42 -7.64 14.53 4.21
CA ASP A 42 -6.49 14.95 5.03
C ASP A 42 -5.60 15.99 4.32
N TYR A 43 -5.70 16.09 2.98
CA TYR A 43 -4.85 16.97 2.16
C TYR A 43 -5.64 17.95 1.30
N LEU A 44 -6.88 17.64 0.97
CA LEU A 44 -7.73 18.42 0.07
C LEU A 44 -8.95 18.91 0.82
N ASP A 45 -8.99 20.21 1.12
CA ASP A 45 -10.17 20.85 1.71
C ASP A 45 -11.24 21.06 0.62
N MET A 46 -11.85 19.95 0.18
CA MET A 46 -12.81 19.93 -0.92
C MET A 46 -14.17 20.51 -0.52
N ASN A 47 -14.69 21.44 -1.33
CA ASN A 47 -16.05 21.92 -1.24
C ASN A 47 -17.07 20.85 -1.73
N ARG A 48 -18.37 21.17 -1.61
CA ARG A 48 -19.45 20.23 -1.97
C ARG A 48 -19.42 19.80 -3.44
N GLN A 49 -19.11 20.71 -4.37
CA GLN A 49 -19.07 20.41 -5.80
C GLN A 49 -17.87 19.51 -6.13
N GLN A 50 -16.70 19.79 -5.54
CA GLN A 50 -15.50 18.97 -5.73
C GLN A 50 -15.66 17.57 -5.13
N LYS A 51 -16.34 17.42 -3.99
CA LYS A 51 -16.70 16.11 -3.44
C LYS A 51 -17.64 15.34 -4.36
N ALA A 52 -18.65 15.99 -4.92
CA ALA A 52 -19.57 15.37 -5.88
C ALA A 52 -18.85 14.93 -7.17
N LEU A 53 -17.94 15.76 -7.69
CA LEU A 53 -17.08 15.39 -8.83
C LEU A 53 -16.20 14.18 -8.51
N LEU A 54 -15.53 14.19 -7.36
CA LEU A 54 -14.70 13.06 -6.92
C LEU A 54 -15.53 11.78 -6.83
N ASP A 55 -16.71 11.82 -6.21
CA ASP A 55 -17.59 10.65 -6.06
C ASP A 55 -18.04 10.10 -7.43
N GLU A 56 -18.37 10.97 -8.38
CA GLU A 56 -18.74 10.57 -9.74
C GLU A 56 -17.57 9.89 -10.47
N ARG A 57 -16.39 10.53 -10.48
CA ARG A 57 -15.20 10.00 -11.15
C ARG A 57 -14.72 8.70 -10.51
N LEU A 58 -14.74 8.63 -9.17
CA LEU A 58 -14.33 7.44 -8.42
C LEU A 58 -15.22 6.24 -8.74
N LYS A 59 -16.53 6.40 -8.86
CA LYS A 59 -17.44 5.32 -9.29
C LYS A 59 -17.05 4.77 -10.66
N GLY A 60 -16.74 5.65 -11.61
CA GLY A 60 -16.24 5.27 -12.94
C GLY A 60 -14.94 4.49 -12.86
N HIS A 61 -13.95 5.00 -12.10
CA HIS A 61 -12.65 4.33 -11.92
C HIS A 61 -12.77 2.98 -11.20
N LEU A 62 -13.62 2.86 -10.19
CA LEU A 62 -13.85 1.58 -9.51
C LEU A 62 -14.52 0.56 -10.44
N ALA A 63 -15.46 0.97 -11.28
CA ALA A 63 -16.08 0.10 -12.28
C ALA A 63 -15.06 -0.34 -13.35
N TRP A 64 -14.24 0.58 -13.86
CA TRP A 64 -13.15 0.28 -14.79
C TRP A 64 -12.12 -0.68 -14.15
N HIS A 65 -11.66 -0.36 -12.94
CA HIS A 65 -10.67 -1.17 -12.22
C HIS A 65 -11.17 -2.61 -12.01
N CYS A 66 -12.42 -2.75 -11.60
CA CYS A 66 -13.02 -4.06 -11.41
C CYS A 66 -13.06 -4.89 -12.71
N LYS A 67 -13.49 -4.27 -13.81
CA LYS A 67 -13.66 -4.96 -15.09
C LYS A 67 -12.34 -5.26 -15.80
N THR A 68 -11.36 -4.35 -15.69
CA THR A 68 -10.14 -4.42 -16.51
C THR A 68 -8.89 -4.82 -15.74
N GLN A 69 -8.77 -4.46 -14.47
CA GLN A 69 -7.55 -4.71 -13.69
C GLN A 69 -7.67 -5.95 -12.78
N LEU A 70 -8.82 -6.13 -12.16
CA LEU A 70 -9.02 -7.21 -11.19
C LEU A 70 -8.82 -8.63 -11.76
N PRO A 71 -9.23 -8.96 -13.02
CA PRO A 71 -8.88 -10.25 -13.63
C PRO A 71 -7.36 -10.49 -13.66
N GLY A 72 -6.57 -9.50 -14.05
CA GLY A 72 -5.11 -9.60 -14.03
C GLY A 72 -4.52 -9.81 -12.63
N TYR A 73 -5.17 -9.30 -11.59
CA TYR A 73 -4.74 -9.55 -10.19
C TYR A 73 -5.05 -10.98 -9.75
N LEU A 74 -6.14 -11.56 -10.21
CA LEU A 74 -6.43 -12.98 -9.96
C LEU A 74 -5.38 -13.88 -10.61
N ASP A 75 -5.00 -13.61 -11.85
CA ASP A 75 -3.93 -14.33 -12.54
C ASP A 75 -2.58 -14.15 -11.85
N TRP A 76 -2.29 -12.94 -11.37
CA TRP A 76 -1.07 -12.67 -10.61
C TRP A 76 -1.04 -13.45 -9.29
N LEU A 77 -2.16 -13.51 -8.56
CA LEU A 77 -2.28 -14.32 -7.34
C LEU A 77 -2.09 -15.82 -7.62
N ASP A 78 -2.62 -16.33 -8.73
CA ASP A 78 -2.38 -17.72 -9.13
C ASP A 78 -0.91 -18.00 -9.45
N LYS A 79 -0.21 -17.08 -10.13
CA LYS A 79 1.25 -17.18 -10.37
C LYS A 79 2.04 -17.18 -9.07
N VAL A 80 1.69 -16.30 -8.11
CA VAL A 80 2.33 -16.26 -6.78
C VAL A 80 2.07 -17.57 -6.03
N ARG A 81 0.85 -18.09 -6.06
CA ARG A 81 0.49 -19.35 -5.41
C ARG A 81 1.28 -20.52 -6.00
N LEU A 82 1.38 -20.62 -7.31
CA LEU A 82 2.19 -21.65 -8.00
C LEU A 82 3.67 -21.54 -7.66
N MET A 83 4.22 -20.32 -7.61
CA MET A 83 5.60 -20.08 -7.20
C MET A 83 5.87 -20.61 -5.79
N VAL A 84 4.95 -20.38 -4.83
CA VAL A 84 5.06 -20.89 -3.45
C VAL A 84 4.91 -22.41 -3.40
N ALA A 85 3.92 -22.97 -4.09
CA ALA A 85 3.63 -24.41 -4.11
C ALA A 85 4.80 -25.23 -4.68
N ASN A 86 5.44 -24.72 -5.74
CA ASN A 86 6.56 -25.38 -6.40
C ASN A 86 7.93 -25.07 -5.77
N GLN A 87 7.96 -24.43 -4.59
CA GLN A 87 9.19 -23.97 -3.91
C GLN A 87 10.08 -23.08 -4.81
N GLY A 88 9.48 -22.40 -5.78
CA GLY A 88 10.15 -21.56 -6.77
C GLY A 88 10.31 -20.09 -6.33
N VAL A 89 10.28 -19.80 -5.01
CA VAL A 89 10.50 -18.44 -4.50
C VAL A 89 11.98 -18.10 -4.59
N THR A 90 12.36 -17.44 -5.68
CA THR A 90 13.72 -16.97 -5.96
C THR A 90 13.73 -15.45 -6.12
N ASP A 91 14.91 -14.81 -6.07
CA ASP A 91 15.04 -13.36 -6.32
C ASP A 91 14.48 -12.99 -7.69
N GLN A 92 14.82 -13.73 -8.74
CA GLN A 92 14.34 -13.48 -10.11
C GLN A 92 12.81 -13.60 -10.20
N ALA A 93 12.22 -14.65 -9.61
CA ALA A 93 10.78 -14.84 -9.61
C ALA A 93 10.05 -13.70 -8.88
N LEU A 94 10.57 -13.25 -7.72
CA LEU A 94 10.04 -12.12 -6.99
C LEU A 94 10.19 -10.80 -7.77
N GLN A 95 11.33 -10.58 -8.42
CA GLN A 95 11.55 -9.41 -9.28
C GLN A 95 10.51 -9.34 -10.40
N GLN A 96 10.23 -10.46 -11.07
CA GLN A 96 9.22 -10.53 -12.11
C GLN A 96 7.81 -10.22 -11.57
N ARG A 97 7.42 -10.82 -10.42
CA ARG A 97 6.10 -10.53 -9.79
C ARG A 97 5.99 -9.07 -9.36
N THR A 98 7.08 -8.47 -8.88
CA THR A 98 7.12 -7.04 -8.51
C THR A 98 6.99 -6.14 -9.74
N ALA A 99 7.63 -6.48 -10.85
CA ALA A 99 7.51 -5.73 -12.11
C ALA A 99 6.06 -5.74 -12.63
N GLU A 100 5.39 -6.90 -12.61
CA GLU A 100 3.97 -7.02 -12.99
C GLU A 100 3.06 -6.15 -12.09
N ALA A 101 3.30 -6.15 -10.77
CA ALA A 101 2.55 -5.30 -9.84
C ALA A 101 2.78 -3.80 -10.11
N ARG A 102 4.01 -3.38 -10.43
CA ARG A 102 4.31 -1.99 -10.82
C ARG A 102 3.58 -1.57 -12.09
N GLN A 103 3.54 -2.43 -13.09
CA GLN A 103 2.79 -2.15 -14.33
C GLN A 103 1.30 -1.95 -14.04
N ALA A 104 0.73 -2.78 -13.14
CA ALA A 104 -0.66 -2.62 -12.73
C ALA A 104 -0.92 -1.28 -12.02
N ILE A 105 -0.02 -0.86 -11.12
CA ILE A 105 -0.08 0.46 -10.46
C ILE A 105 0.05 1.59 -11.50
N GLY A 106 0.94 1.44 -12.49
CA GLY A 106 1.11 2.41 -13.57
C GLY A 106 -0.18 2.62 -14.36
N ARG A 107 -0.87 1.54 -14.74
CA ARG A 107 -2.18 1.64 -15.44
C ARG A 107 -3.25 2.36 -14.61
N VAL A 108 -3.28 2.13 -13.30
CA VAL A 108 -4.19 2.87 -12.41
C VAL A 108 -3.83 4.36 -12.37
N ALA A 109 -2.53 4.69 -12.28
CA ALA A 109 -2.08 6.08 -12.28
C ALA A 109 -2.43 6.79 -13.60
N GLU A 110 -2.29 6.12 -14.74
CA GLU A 110 -2.70 6.64 -16.06
C GLU A 110 -4.20 6.92 -16.11
N GLU A 111 -5.01 5.96 -15.68
CA GLU A 111 -6.47 6.06 -15.68
C GLU A 111 -7.02 7.21 -14.82
N ILE A 112 -6.46 7.41 -13.62
CA ILE A 112 -6.96 8.44 -12.70
C ILE A 112 -6.42 9.85 -13.00
N THR A 113 -5.35 9.99 -13.79
CA THR A 113 -4.68 11.29 -14.03
C THR A 113 -5.62 12.35 -14.61
N PRO A 114 -6.49 12.08 -15.61
CA PRO A 114 -7.41 13.09 -16.12
C PRO A 114 -8.38 13.61 -15.05
N SER A 115 -8.95 12.72 -14.25
CA SER A 115 -9.86 13.10 -13.16
C SER A 115 -9.16 13.86 -12.03
N ALA A 116 -7.93 13.47 -11.70
CA ALA A 116 -7.10 14.21 -10.75
C ALA A 116 -6.77 15.61 -11.29
N THR A 117 -6.48 15.74 -12.59
CA THR A 117 -6.23 17.03 -13.25
C THR A 117 -7.48 17.93 -13.16
N GLU A 118 -8.64 17.40 -13.47
CA GLU A 118 -9.92 18.15 -13.40
C GLU A 118 -10.20 18.65 -11.98
N LEU A 119 -10.10 17.76 -10.99
CA LEU A 119 -10.33 18.08 -9.58
C LEU A 119 -9.36 19.14 -9.06
N LEU A 120 -8.06 18.93 -9.28
CA LEU A 120 -7.02 19.83 -8.78
C LEU A 120 -7.02 21.19 -9.49
N ARG A 121 -7.35 21.25 -10.78
CA ARG A 121 -7.52 22.50 -11.53
C ARG A 121 -8.64 23.36 -10.95
N GLY A 122 -9.69 22.74 -10.42
CA GLY A 122 -10.82 23.42 -9.78
C GLY A 122 -10.57 23.89 -8.34
N MET A 123 -9.38 23.70 -7.78
CA MET A 123 -9.06 24.17 -6.41
C MET A 123 -8.79 25.68 -6.39
N SER A 124 -9.25 26.35 -5.33
CA SER A 124 -8.94 27.75 -5.05
C SER A 124 -7.53 27.92 -4.48
N ASP A 125 -7.02 29.16 -4.46
CA ASP A 125 -5.71 29.45 -3.85
C ASP A 125 -5.71 29.19 -2.34
N ALA A 126 -6.84 29.44 -1.66
CA ALA A 126 -6.99 29.11 -0.25
C ALA A 126 -6.84 27.59 -0.01
N GLN A 127 -7.47 26.76 -0.84
CA GLN A 127 -7.35 25.30 -0.75
C GLN A 127 -5.92 24.82 -1.05
N VAL A 128 -5.19 25.45 -1.96
CA VAL A 128 -3.76 25.16 -2.19
C VAL A 128 -2.93 25.55 -0.97
N GLY A 129 -3.31 26.62 -0.27
CA GLY A 129 -2.70 27.01 1.02
C GLY A 129 -2.89 25.94 2.10
N GLU A 130 -4.10 25.41 2.26
CA GLU A 130 -4.38 24.32 3.21
C GLU A 130 -3.63 23.03 2.82
N MET A 131 -3.57 22.67 1.54
CA MET A 131 -2.74 21.54 1.06
C MET A 131 -1.27 21.71 1.45
N ARG A 132 -0.70 22.92 1.31
CA ARG A 132 0.68 23.23 1.69
C ARG A 132 0.90 22.99 3.17
N LYS A 133 -0.04 23.45 4.01
CA LYS A 133 0.00 23.23 5.44
C LYS A 133 -0.07 21.73 5.78
N ALA A 134 -1.04 21.00 5.21
CA ALA A 134 -1.20 19.56 5.44
C ALA A 134 0.07 18.79 5.05
N PHE A 135 0.74 19.15 3.96
CA PHE A 135 2.02 18.55 3.57
C PHE A 135 3.13 18.85 4.57
N SER A 136 3.21 20.08 5.07
CA SER A 136 4.19 20.45 6.10
C SER A 136 3.98 19.66 7.39
N ASP A 137 2.74 19.53 7.83
CA ASP A 137 2.37 18.79 9.02
C ASP A 137 2.67 17.28 8.87
N ASP A 138 2.34 16.68 7.69
CA ASP A 138 2.68 15.29 7.36
C ASP A 138 4.20 15.02 7.40
N ILE A 139 5.02 15.93 6.89
CA ILE A 139 6.49 15.77 6.95
C ILE A 139 6.99 15.89 8.39
N ALA A 140 6.50 16.87 9.17
CA ALA A 140 6.90 17.04 10.56
C ALA A 140 6.53 15.82 11.43
N GLU A 141 5.34 15.27 11.25
CA GLU A 141 4.91 14.07 11.96
C GLU A 141 5.78 12.86 11.61
N ARG A 142 6.06 12.65 10.32
CA ARG A 142 6.91 11.53 9.86
C ARG A 142 8.34 11.68 10.31
N GLN A 143 8.88 12.90 10.30
CA GLN A 143 10.21 13.19 10.83
C GLN A 143 10.31 12.76 12.29
N LYS A 144 9.34 13.19 13.11
CA LYS A 144 9.25 12.84 14.52
C LYS A 144 9.10 11.32 14.74
N GLU A 145 8.25 10.65 13.95
CA GLU A 145 7.97 9.23 14.15
C GLU A 145 9.12 8.32 13.68
N TYR A 146 9.74 8.64 12.53
CA TYR A 146 10.64 7.71 11.85
C TYR A 146 12.12 8.09 11.85
N VAL A 147 12.49 9.35 12.17
CA VAL A 147 13.87 9.84 12.07
C VAL A 147 14.40 10.40 13.39
N ASP A 148 13.61 11.17 14.14
CA ASP A 148 14.09 11.82 15.37
C ASP A 148 14.42 10.84 16.51
N THR A 149 14.00 9.58 16.38
CA THR A 149 14.39 8.54 17.33
C THR A 149 15.77 7.96 16.99
N PRO A 150 16.58 7.55 17.99
CA PRO A 150 17.88 6.94 17.75
C PRO A 150 17.82 5.74 16.78
N LEU A 151 18.78 5.63 15.87
CA LEU A 151 18.81 4.60 14.81
C LEU A 151 18.57 3.16 15.31
N PRO A 152 19.12 2.72 16.46
CA PRO A 152 18.82 1.37 16.97
C PRO A 152 17.33 1.17 17.27
N LYS A 153 16.62 2.21 17.75
CA LYS A 153 15.16 2.15 18.00
C LYS A 153 14.39 2.13 16.69
N GLN A 154 14.82 2.89 15.67
CA GLN A 154 14.23 2.84 14.32
C GLN A 154 14.33 1.43 13.71
N ILE A 155 15.51 0.80 13.81
CA ILE A 155 15.78 -0.55 13.33
C ILE A 155 14.85 -1.56 14.05
N GLN A 156 14.78 -1.50 15.39
CA GLN A 156 13.91 -2.37 16.17
C GLN A 156 12.43 -2.19 15.80
N ALA A 157 11.95 -0.96 15.71
CA ALA A 157 10.57 -0.66 15.35
C ALA A 157 10.23 -1.14 13.92
N ARG A 158 11.16 -1.02 12.97
CA ARG A 158 11.02 -1.52 11.61
C ARG A 158 10.92 -3.04 11.57
N ALA A 159 11.78 -3.75 12.31
CA ALA A 159 11.71 -5.19 12.45
C ALA A 159 10.36 -5.63 13.02
N THR A 160 9.92 -5.02 14.11
CA THR A 160 8.62 -5.32 14.74
C THR A 160 7.44 -5.09 13.79
N ARG A 161 7.46 -4.01 13.00
CA ARG A 161 6.42 -3.77 11.98
C ARG A 161 6.44 -4.83 10.88
N MET A 162 7.62 -5.29 10.46
CA MET A 162 7.75 -6.35 9.46
C MET A 162 7.22 -7.68 10.00
N GLU A 163 7.55 -8.07 11.22
CA GLU A 163 6.99 -9.27 11.86
C GLU A 163 5.46 -9.24 11.89
N LYS A 164 4.87 -8.11 12.32
CA LYS A 164 3.41 -7.91 12.31
C LYS A 164 2.79 -8.02 10.91
N ARG A 165 3.51 -7.64 9.84
CA ARG A 165 3.05 -7.77 8.45
C ARG A 165 3.16 -9.19 7.94
N LEU A 166 4.16 -9.95 8.38
CA LEU A 166 4.40 -11.33 7.95
C LEU A 166 3.50 -12.35 8.66
N THR A 167 3.19 -12.12 9.95
CA THR A 167 2.38 -13.03 10.77
C THR A 167 1.03 -13.41 10.13
N PRO A 168 0.24 -12.53 9.52
CA PRO A 168 -1.01 -12.91 8.84
C PRO A 168 -0.83 -13.85 7.64
N TRP A 169 0.39 -13.95 7.11
CA TRP A 169 0.71 -14.75 5.92
C TRP A 169 1.46 -16.04 6.24
N LEU A 170 2.36 -16.01 7.22
CA LEU A 170 3.23 -17.13 7.58
C LEU A 170 2.84 -17.79 8.92
N GLY A 171 1.87 -17.22 9.64
CA GLY A 171 1.64 -17.59 11.02
C GLY A 171 2.74 -17.03 11.93
N GLU A 172 2.91 -17.64 13.10
CA GLU A 172 3.94 -17.23 14.05
C GLU A 172 5.35 -17.51 13.48
N LEU A 173 6.21 -16.49 13.50
CA LEU A 173 7.59 -16.63 13.05
C LEU A 173 8.44 -17.34 14.11
N ASN A 174 9.26 -18.29 13.69
CA ASN A 174 10.23 -18.93 14.56
C ASN A 174 11.42 -18.00 14.89
N ALA A 175 12.27 -18.40 15.84
CA ALA A 175 13.40 -17.59 16.29
C ALA A 175 14.36 -17.22 15.14
N ARG A 176 14.63 -18.16 14.20
CA ARG A 176 15.51 -17.93 13.05
C ARG A 176 14.91 -16.92 12.08
N GLN A 177 13.62 -17.00 11.82
CA GLN A 177 12.90 -16.05 10.97
C GLN A 177 12.88 -14.64 11.60
N ARG A 178 12.64 -14.53 12.91
CA ARG A 178 12.70 -13.22 13.62
C ARG A 178 14.13 -12.62 13.56
N LEU A 179 15.16 -13.44 13.77
CA LEU A 179 16.53 -12.97 13.60
C LEU A 179 16.79 -12.46 12.18
N ARG A 180 16.30 -13.18 11.15
CA ARG A 180 16.44 -12.76 9.76
C ARG A 180 15.72 -11.45 9.46
N VAL A 181 14.53 -11.21 10.04
CA VAL A 181 13.82 -9.94 9.97
C VAL A 181 14.63 -8.80 10.61
N MET A 182 15.26 -9.06 11.75
CA MET A 182 16.15 -8.09 12.41
C MET A 182 17.36 -7.74 11.52
N THR A 183 18.04 -8.75 10.96
CA THR A 183 19.16 -8.55 10.03
C THR A 183 18.75 -7.74 8.79
N TRP A 184 17.58 -8.03 8.23
CA TRP A 184 17.00 -7.23 7.15
C TRP A 184 16.82 -5.76 7.57
N SER A 185 16.29 -5.52 8.76
CA SER A 185 16.08 -4.16 9.24
C SER A 185 17.39 -3.42 9.48
N GLN A 186 18.43 -4.11 9.96
CA GLN A 186 19.78 -3.54 10.11
C GLN A 186 20.42 -3.19 8.77
N ALA A 187 20.28 -4.05 7.75
CA ALA A 187 20.82 -3.81 6.41
C ALA A 187 20.23 -2.59 5.70
N LEU A 188 19.04 -2.14 6.10
CA LEU A 188 18.43 -0.93 5.58
C LEU A 188 18.97 0.37 6.21
N GLY A 189 19.65 0.29 7.34
CA GLY A 189 20.25 1.47 7.98
C GLY A 189 19.29 2.64 8.17
N ASP A 190 19.73 3.86 7.88
CA ASP A 190 18.98 5.12 7.98
C ASP A 190 18.25 5.47 6.67
N GLN A 191 17.50 4.52 6.11
CA GLN A 191 16.74 4.78 4.87
C GLN A 191 15.52 5.70 5.09
N ASN A 192 15.07 5.89 6.34
CA ASN A 192 13.88 6.69 6.63
C ASN A 192 14.09 8.16 6.25
N SER A 193 15.29 8.70 6.47
CA SER A 193 15.66 10.07 6.09
C SER A 193 15.52 10.29 4.59
N GLU A 194 16.05 9.39 3.77
CA GLU A 194 15.94 9.46 2.31
C GLU A 194 14.49 9.34 1.82
N TRP A 195 13.72 8.46 2.44
CA TRP A 195 12.29 8.32 2.11
C TRP A 195 11.51 9.59 2.40
N ILE A 196 11.73 10.23 3.56
CA ILE A 196 11.03 11.48 3.94
C ILE A 196 11.49 12.62 3.04
N ALA A 197 12.79 12.75 2.77
CA ALA A 197 13.31 13.77 1.86
C ALA A 197 12.72 13.65 0.45
N ASN A 198 12.61 12.44 -0.10
CA ASN A 198 11.98 12.21 -1.39
C ASN A 198 10.47 12.53 -1.37
N ARG A 199 9.76 12.19 -0.29
CA ARG A 199 8.34 12.54 -0.11
C ARG A 199 8.16 14.07 -0.10
N GLN A 200 8.97 14.77 0.66
CA GLN A 200 8.95 16.23 0.71
C GLN A 200 9.23 16.87 -0.66
N ALA A 201 10.25 16.37 -1.37
CA ALA A 201 10.57 16.83 -2.72
C ALA A 201 9.40 16.62 -3.69
N TRP A 202 8.72 15.47 -3.65
CA TRP A 202 7.53 15.21 -4.46
C TRP A 202 6.37 16.15 -4.11
N GLN A 203 6.10 16.38 -2.82
CA GLN A 203 5.06 17.31 -2.36
C GLN A 203 5.36 18.75 -2.82
N GLN A 204 6.61 19.19 -2.75
CA GLN A 204 7.03 20.50 -3.26
C GLN A 204 6.79 20.63 -4.77
N GLN A 205 7.13 19.59 -5.55
CA GLN A 205 6.88 19.59 -6.99
C GLN A 205 5.38 19.63 -7.32
N LEU A 206 4.54 18.95 -6.52
CA LEU A 206 3.10 19.05 -6.68
C LEU A 206 2.58 20.45 -6.36
N LEU A 207 3.05 21.09 -5.30
CA LEU A 207 2.68 22.47 -4.96
C LEU A 207 3.08 23.47 -6.06
N LEU A 208 4.28 23.33 -6.64
CA LEU A 208 4.72 24.15 -7.78
C LEU A 208 3.82 23.93 -9.01
N ALA A 209 3.37 22.70 -9.26
CA ALA A 209 2.41 22.42 -10.31
C ALA A 209 1.05 23.07 -10.00
N MET A 210 0.60 23.03 -8.74
CA MET A 210 -0.68 23.64 -8.32
C MET A 210 -0.69 25.17 -8.45
N GLU A 211 0.44 25.85 -8.30
CA GLU A 211 0.57 27.29 -8.58
C GLU A 211 0.29 27.62 -10.05
N GLN A 212 0.55 26.65 -10.95
CA GLN A 212 0.35 26.77 -12.39
C GLN A 212 -0.86 25.98 -12.89
N ARG A 213 -1.80 25.62 -12.01
CA ARG A 213 -2.92 24.68 -12.33
C ARG A 213 -3.85 25.14 -13.45
N HIS A 214 -3.89 26.43 -13.76
CA HIS A 214 -4.67 26.99 -14.85
C HIS A 214 -3.91 27.07 -16.19
N SER A 215 -2.61 26.74 -16.19
CA SER A 215 -1.79 26.74 -17.41
C SER A 215 -1.95 25.44 -18.20
N PRO A 216 -1.66 25.44 -19.52
CA PRO A 216 -1.59 24.21 -20.33
C PRO A 216 -0.53 23.21 -19.85
N ALA A 217 0.51 23.68 -19.15
CA ALA A 217 1.60 22.84 -18.64
C ALA A 217 1.20 21.97 -17.43
N PHE A 218 0.07 22.27 -16.79
CA PHE A 218 -0.33 21.58 -15.55
C PHE A 218 -0.57 20.08 -15.75
N GLU A 219 -1.34 19.69 -16.75
CA GLU A 219 -1.69 18.29 -16.99
C GLU A 219 -0.46 17.42 -17.30
N PRO A 220 0.47 17.79 -18.22
CA PRO A 220 1.70 17.04 -18.42
C PRO A 220 2.56 16.94 -17.16
N ARG A 221 2.59 18.01 -16.35
CA ARG A 221 3.36 18.01 -15.10
C ARG A 221 2.74 17.09 -14.05
N LEU A 222 1.42 17.12 -13.89
CA LEU A 222 0.70 16.20 -13.00
C LEU A 222 0.85 14.76 -13.46
N ALA A 223 0.74 14.49 -14.76
CA ALA A 223 1.01 13.16 -15.31
C ALA A 223 2.42 12.65 -14.97
N GLN A 224 3.43 13.51 -15.06
CA GLN A 224 4.80 13.15 -14.62
C GLN A 224 4.84 12.78 -13.13
N LEU A 225 4.19 13.57 -12.28
CA LEU A 225 4.16 13.37 -10.82
C LEU A 225 3.44 12.08 -10.41
N LEU A 226 2.40 11.68 -11.13
CA LEU A 226 1.58 10.50 -10.81
C LEU A 226 2.09 9.24 -11.48
N GLN A 227 2.46 9.30 -12.76
CA GLN A 227 2.76 8.14 -13.60
C GLN A 227 4.25 7.81 -13.70
N ARG A 228 5.13 8.82 -13.56
CA ARG A 228 6.59 8.69 -13.74
C ARG A 228 7.37 9.30 -12.58
N LYS A 229 6.87 9.11 -11.36
CA LYS A 229 7.46 9.67 -10.13
C LYS A 229 8.95 9.30 -9.96
N GLU A 230 9.37 8.14 -10.48
CA GLU A 230 10.77 7.68 -10.42
C GLU A 230 11.73 8.60 -11.18
N SER A 231 11.25 9.35 -12.18
CA SER A 231 12.04 10.35 -12.90
C SER A 231 12.43 11.57 -12.03
N LEU A 232 11.75 11.74 -10.89
CA LEU A 232 11.95 12.84 -9.95
C LEU A 232 12.81 12.45 -8.73
N TRP A 233 13.22 11.18 -8.65
CA TRP A 233 14.03 10.70 -7.53
C TRP A 233 15.44 11.25 -7.55
N SER A 234 15.94 11.66 -6.38
CA SER A 234 17.33 11.96 -6.20
C SER A 234 18.20 10.70 -6.41
N PRO A 235 19.48 10.83 -6.80
CA PRO A 235 20.37 9.67 -6.86
C PRO A 235 20.45 8.91 -5.52
N ALA A 236 20.51 9.62 -4.40
CA ALA A 236 20.54 9.03 -3.06
C ALA A 236 19.29 8.20 -2.76
N TYR A 237 18.09 8.76 -3.03
CA TYR A 237 16.85 8.03 -2.84
C TYR A 237 16.73 6.82 -3.78
N ARG A 238 17.18 6.94 -5.03
CA ARG A 238 17.18 5.81 -5.99
C ARG A 238 18.01 4.65 -5.45
N MET A 239 19.23 4.91 -4.98
CA MET A 239 20.09 3.89 -4.37
C MET A 239 19.45 3.27 -3.12
N ALA A 240 18.87 4.08 -2.23
CA ALA A 240 18.19 3.61 -1.03
C ALA A 240 16.98 2.73 -1.38
N PHE A 241 16.21 3.10 -2.41
CA PHE A 241 15.07 2.34 -2.88
C PHE A 241 15.49 0.99 -3.50
N GLU A 242 16.51 0.97 -4.35
CA GLU A 242 17.08 -0.25 -4.96
C GLU A 242 17.59 -1.21 -3.88
N ASN A 243 18.31 -0.69 -2.87
CA ASN A 243 18.72 -1.49 -1.72
C ASN A 243 17.51 -2.05 -0.95
N THR A 244 16.50 -1.23 -0.73
CA THR A 244 15.27 -1.66 -0.03
C THR A 244 14.60 -2.84 -0.76
N GLU A 245 14.51 -2.79 -2.08
CA GLU A 245 13.93 -3.86 -2.87
C GLU A 245 14.78 -5.13 -2.85
N LEU A 246 16.08 -4.99 -3.01
CA LEU A 246 17.03 -6.11 -2.93
C LEU A 246 16.90 -6.81 -1.57
N GLN A 247 16.94 -6.05 -0.48
CA GLN A 247 16.84 -6.58 0.88
C GLN A 247 15.47 -7.22 1.17
N ALA A 248 14.39 -6.64 0.61
CA ALA A 248 13.05 -7.21 0.76
C ALA A 248 12.91 -8.56 0.02
N ARG A 249 13.41 -8.66 -1.22
CA ARG A 249 13.40 -9.93 -1.95
C ARG A 249 14.27 -10.98 -1.27
N SER A 250 15.48 -10.62 -0.82
CA SER A 250 16.36 -11.51 -0.06
C SER A 250 15.67 -12.01 1.22
N LEU A 251 15.01 -11.12 1.98
CA LEU A 251 14.24 -11.53 3.16
C LEU A 251 13.17 -12.56 2.81
N LEU A 252 12.37 -12.32 1.76
CA LEU A 252 11.28 -13.23 1.38
C LEU A 252 11.80 -14.59 0.93
N VAL A 253 12.90 -14.64 0.17
CA VAL A 253 13.56 -15.90 -0.23
C VAL A 253 13.99 -16.69 1.01
N ASP A 254 14.71 -16.06 1.93
CA ASP A 254 15.21 -16.71 3.14
C ASP A 254 14.07 -17.17 4.07
N LEU A 255 13.02 -16.37 4.23
CA LEU A 255 11.85 -16.75 5.01
C LEU A 255 11.15 -17.99 4.42
N MET A 256 11.05 -18.08 3.09
CA MET A 256 10.44 -19.24 2.43
C MET A 256 11.31 -20.49 2.55
N GLN A 257 12.64 -20.35 2.47
CA GLN A 257 13.57 -21.46 2.70
C GLN A 257 13.50 -21.96 4.16
N GLN A 258 13.30 -21.07 5.12
CA GLN A 258 13.20 -21.38 6.55
C GLN A 258 11.79 -21.78 6.99
N SER A 259 10.79 -21.72 6.10
CA SER A 259 9.41 -22.02 6.43
C SER A 259 9.18 -23.52 6.58
N SER A 260 8.45 -23.90 7.61
CA SER A 260 7.96 -25.27 7.79
C SER A 260 6.91 -25.62 6.73
N PRO A 261 6.65 -26.92 6.49
CA PRO A 261 5.52 -27.34 5.65
C PRO A 261 4.18 -26.71 6.09
N ALA A 262 3.94 -26.61 7.41
CA ALA A 262 2.73 -25.98 7.94
C ALA A 262 2.64 -24.48 7.63
N GLN A 263 3.74 -23.72 7.71
CA GLN A 263 3.77 -22.31 7.34
C GLN A 263 3.55 -22.11 5.84
N ARG A 264 4.11 -22.96 4.98
CA ARG A 264 3.87 -22.92 3.53
C ARG A 264 2.41 -23.22 3.20
N GLN A 265 1.82 -24.23 3.81
CA GLN A 265 0.40 -24.52 3.64
C GLN A 265 -0.48 -23.37 4.10
N PHE A 266 -0.18 -22.78 5.26
CA PHE A 266 -0.88 -21.60 5.76
C PHE A 266 -0.83 -20.44 4.76
N LEU A 267 0.35 -20.15 4.16
CA LEU A 267 0.49 -19.13 3.12
C LEU A 267 -0.34 -19.45 1.88
N LEU A 268 -0.32 -20.70 1.41
CA LEU A 268 -1.11 -21.12 0.26
C LEU A 268 -2.62 -20.97 0.51
N ASP A 269 -3.09 -21.31 1.71
CA ASP A 269 -4.49 -21.16 2.10
C ASP A 269 -4.90 -19.67 2.17
N ARG A 270 -3.98 -18.80 2.66
CA ARG A 270 -4.20 -17.35 2.67
C ARG A 270 -4.29 -16.76 1.26
N LEU A 271 -3.38 -17.14 0.37
CA LEU A 271 -3.41 -16.71 -1.03
C LEU A 271 -4.68 -17.20 -1.74
N ALA A 272 -5.06 -18.46 -1.54
CA ALA A 272 -6.29 -19.01 -2.09
C ALA A 272 -7.53 -18.28 -1.57
N LYS A 273 -7.55 -17.91 -0.28
CA LYS A 273 -8.64 -17.14 0.29
C LYS A 273 -8.74 -15.76 -0.32
N VAL A 274 -7.64 -15.00 -0.37
CA VAL A 274 -7.62 -13.66 -0.99
C VAL A 274 -8.11 -13.73 -2.44
N ARG A 275 -7.67 -14.74 -3.19
CA ARG A 275 -8.12 -14.97 -4.57
C ARG A 275 -9.63 -15.19 -4.65
N ARG A 276 -10.19 -16.05 -3.78
CA ARG A 276 -11.65 -16.29 -3.71
C ARG A 276 -12.40 -14.99 -3.39
N ASP A 277 -11.97 -14.28 -2.34
CA ASP A 277 -12.61 -13.05 -1.90
C ASP A 277 -12.69 -12.02 -3.06
N PHE A 278 -11.61 -11.87 -3.85
CA PHE A 278 -11.62 -11.03 -5.04
C PHE A 278 -12.51 -11.58 -6.17
N SER A 279 -12.49 -12.88 -6.44
CA SER A 279 -13.31 -13.48 -7.50
C SER A 279 -14.82 -13.43 -7.20
N GLU A 280 -15.18 -13.21 -5.94
CA GLU A 280 -16.57 -13.11 -5.48
C GLU A 280 -17.12 -11.68 -5.46
N LEU A 281 -16.30 -10.68 -5.84
CA LEU A 281 -16.76 -9.30 -5.92
C LEU A 281 -17.91 -9.17 -6.92
N LYS A 282 -18.99 -8.49 -6.51
CA LYS A 282 -20.22 -8.34 -7.32
C LYS A 282 -19.98 -7.80 -8.70
N CYS A 283 -19.01 -6.89 -8.84
CA CYS A 283 -18.67 -6.24 -10.09
C CYS A 283 -18.07 -7.19 -11.15
N LEU A 284 -17.60 -8.38 -10.75
CA LEU A 284 -17.13 -9.44 -11.67
C LEU A 284 -18.25 -10.41 -12.06
N LYS A 285 -19.37 -10.41 -11.34
CA LYS A 285 -20.47 -11.35 -11.52
C LYS A 285 -21.64 -10.78 -12.35
N GLY A 286 -21.56 -9.50 -12.70
CA GLY A 286 -22.55 -8.76 -13.55
C GLY A 286 -22.00 -8.48 -14.93
#